data_d0118949939e33ea882b5434bee7b6fb
#
_entry.id   d0118949939e33ea882b5434bee7b6fb
#
_cell.length_a   1.000
_cell.length_b   1.000
_cell.length_c   1.000
_cell.angle_alpha   90.00
_cell.angle_beta   90.00
_cell.angle_gamma   90.00
#
_symmetry.space_group_name_H-M   'P 1'
#
loop_
_entity.id
_entity.type
_entity.pdbx_description
1 polymer ?
#
loop_
_entity_poly.entity_id
_entity_poly.type
_entity_poly.pdbx_seq_one_letter_code
_entity_poly.pdbx_strand_id
1 'polypeptide(L)'
;MTRYESAKEIYAKLGVDTDAAIAKCKEIPVSLHCWQGDDVTGFDHDGPLTGGIQTTGNYPGKARTPEELLADMDKAMSLMPGKKKINVHACYAIFEDGEFVDRDKLEPKHFQKWVDFAKERGMGLDFNPTFFSHPMVKDGLTLSSPDEEVRNFWIEHGKACIRISQYFAEQTGVPCVMNIWTGDGFKDIPADRMGPRVRYKESIDAILSEPFDTNLVKPCVESKVFGIGVEAYTVGSAEFSLSYAAMNKDKCLPLMDNGHYHPTEVVSDKIPALLTFFPEIALHVTRPIRWDSDHVVLFDDETKEIAKEIVRCENGIDRTYIALDYFDASINRISAWVTGFRSFQKALQDALCQPSEMLKELQDTNQMSKKMVVMEQCKTLPIGDVWEEYCRQCGVEAEGWFDEIQKYEDEVLSKRA
;
A
#
# COMPACT_ATOMS: atom_id res chain seq x y z
N MET A 1 -7.17 -35.48 16.98
CA MET A 1 -6.14 -34.54 16.55
C MET A 1 -6.68 -33.83 15.32
N THR A 2 -6.86 -32.52 15.40
CA THR A 2 -7.29 -31.71 14.26
C THR A 2 -6.13 -31.54 13.27
N ARG A 3 -6.41 -31.02 12.06
CA ARG A 3 -5.36 -30.67 11.09
C ARG A 3 -4.38 -29.66 11.68
N TYR A 4 -4.88 -28.63 12.37
CA TYR A 4 -4.05 -27.63 13.05
C TYR A 4 -3.17 -28.24 14.16
N GLU A 5 -3.70 -29.11 15.00
CA GLU A 5 -2.89 -29.79 16.04
C GLU A 5 -1.74 -30.59 15.42
N SER A 6 -1.98 -31.27 14.30
CA SER A 6 -0.94 -31.97 13.56
C SER A 6 0.11 -31.02 12.98
N ALA A 7 -0.33 -29.92 12.38
CA ALA A 7 0.57 -28.88 11.87
C ALA A 7 1.44 -28.30 12.99
N LYS A 8 0.85 -27.95 14.13
CA LYS A 8 1.53 -27.43 15.32
C LYS A 8 2.66 -28.34 15.79
N GLU A 9 2.43 -29.66 15.83
CA GLU A 9 3.48 -30.64 16.18
C GLU A 9 4.64 -30.66 15.15
N ILE A 10 4.34 -30.47 13.87
CA ILE A 10 5.33 -30.44 12.80
C ILE A 10 6.21 -29.18 12.95
N TYR A 11 5.60 -28.02 13.12
CA TYR A 11 6.29 -26.75 13.30
C TYR A 11 7.12 -26.70 14.59
N ALA A 12 6.61 -27.26 15.69
CA ALA A 12 7.30 -27.35 16.96
C ALA A 12 8.65 -28.11 16.89
N LYS A 13 8.76 -29.11 15.99
CA LYS A 13 10.04 -29.80 15.73
C LYS A 13 11.12 -28.92 15.12
N LEU A 14 10.71 -27.80 14.52
CA LEU A 14 11.60 -26.77 13.97
C LEU A 14 11.76 -25.57 14.91
N GLY A 15 11.24 -25.66 16.13
CA GLY A 15 11.27 -24.57 17.12
C GLY A 15 10.28 -23.44 16.86
N VAL A 16 9.26 -23.67 16.05
CA VAL A 16 8.25 -22.65 15.71
C VAL A 16 6.99 -22.85 16.55
N ASP A 17 6.56 -21.78 17.22
CA ASP A 17 5.29 -21.71 17.95
C ASP A 17 4.21 -21.09 17.04
N THR A 18 3.33 -21.91 16.51
CA THR A 18 2.28 -21.47 15.59
C THR A 18 1.18 -20.66 16.29
N ASP A 19 0.92 -20.86 17.59
CA ASP A 19 -0.03 -20.05 18.35
C ASP A 19 0.49 -18.62 18.53
N ALA A 20 1.76 -18.47 18.86
CA ALA A 20 2.42 -17.17 18.94
C ALA A 20 2.47 -16.47 17.55
N ALA A 21 2.76 -17.23 16.49
CA ALA A 21 2.74 -16.71 15.12
C ALA A 21 1.35 -16.19 14.71
N ILE A 22 0.28 -16.94 15.00
CA ILE A 22 -1.10 -16.52 14.76
C ILE A 22 -1.43 -15.25 15.56
N ALA A 23 -1.10 -15.23 16.84
CA ALA A 23 -1.36 -14.07 17.71
C ALA A 23 -0.65 -12.81 17.20
N LYS A 24 0.62 -12.92 16.79
CA LYS A 24 1.38 -11.79 16.22
C LYS A 24 0.80 -11.34 14.88
N CYS A 25 0.45 -12.27 13.99
CA CYS A 25 -0.11 -11.96 12.67
C CYS A 25 -1.41 -11.15 12.76
N LYS A 26 -2.27 -11.44 13.74
CA LYS A 26 -3.52 -10.70 14.00
C LYS A 26 -3.28 -9.22 14.27
N GLU A 27 -2.12 -8.88 14.84
CA GLU A 27 -1.80 -7.53 15.29
C GLU A 27 -1.09 -6.68 14.22
N ILE A 28 -0.64 -7.28 13.12
CA ILE A 28 0.04 -6.55 12.03
C ILE A 28 -1.00 -5.83 11.16
N PRO A 29 -1.05 -4.49 11.15
CA PRO A 29 -1.98 -3.77 10.31
C PRO A 29 -1.52 -3.79 8.84
N VAL A 30 -2.45 -4.06 7.94
CA VAL A 30 -2.25 -3.89 6.49
C VAL A 30 -3.26 -2.87 5.98
N SER A 31 -2.78 -1.87 5.26
CA SER A 31 -3.61 -0.78 4.74
C SER A 31 -4.23 -1.17 3.40
N LEU A 32 -5.57 -1.14 3.36
CA LEU A 32 -6.38 -1.45 2.18
C LEU A 32 -6.68 -0.16 1.42
N HIS A 33 -6.27 -0.10 0.18
CA HIS A 33 -6.49 1.03 -0.72
C HIS A 33 -7.95 1.10 -1.20
N CYS A 34 -8.56 2.30 -1.16
CA CYS A 34 -9.96 2.46 -1.55
C CYS A 34 -10.18 2.44 -3.07
N TRP A 35 -9.16 2.77 -3.84
CA TRP A 35 -9.26 3.03 -5.29
C TRP A 35 -9.43 1.78 -6.18
N GLN A 36 -9.33 0.58 -5.63
CA GLN A 36 -9.70 -0.65 -6.36
C GLN A 36 -11.22 -0.73 -6.62
N GLY A 37 -12.07 -0.12 -5.79
CA GLY A 37 -13.52 -0.28 -5.87
C GLY A 37 -14.19 0.50 -7.00
N ASP A 38 -13.54 1.59 -7.43
CA ASP A 38 -14.06 2.53 -8.43
C ASP A 38 -13.11 2.82 -9.60
N ASP A 39 -12.08 1.98 -9.79
CA ASP A 39 -11.07 2.12 -10.86
C ASP A 39 -10.28 3.44 -10.78
N VAL A 40 -9.93 3.86 -9.55
CA VAL A 40 -9.18 5.09 -9.27
C VAL A 40 -9.90 6.38 -9.68
N THR A 41 -11.22 6.35 -9.87
CA THR A 41 -11.98 7.52 -10.36
C THR A 41 -11.99 8.65 -9.32
N GLY A 42 -12.29 8.33 -8.06
CA GLY A 42 -12.52 9.36 -7.03
C GLY A 42 -13.85 10.10 -7.21
N PHE A 43 -14.02 11.19 -6.45
CA PHE A 43 -15.29 11.93 -6.38
C PHE A 43 -15.14 13.43 -6.68
N ASP A 44 -13.95 13.90 -7.00
CA ASP A 44 -13.66 15.33 -7.18
C ASP A 44 -13.62 15.80 -8.66
N HIS A 45 -13.78 14.88 -9.61
CA HIS A 45 -13.77 15.24 -11.03
C HIS A 45 -14.49 14.20 -11.90
N ASP A 46 -14.94 14.64 -13.05
CA ASP A 46 -15.42 13.78 -14.13
C ASP A 46 -14.35 13.68 -15.23
N GLY A 47 -14.05 12.49 -15.71
CA GLY A 47 -13.16 12.31 -16.86
C GLY A 47 -12.20 11.12 -16.75
N PRO A 48 -11.40 10.88 -17.79
CA PRO A 48 -10.43 9.80 -17.79
C PRO A 48 -9.25 10.10 -16.87
N LEU A 49 -8.63 9.05 -16.34
CA LEU A 49 -7.37 9.13 -15.60
C LEU A 49 -6.26 9.71 -16.47
N THR A 50 -5.38 10.50 -15.85
CA THR A 50 -4.19 11.10 -16.49
C THR A 50 -2.97 10.96 -15.59
N GLY A 51 -1.79 11.39 -16.07
CA GLY A 51 -0.58 11.40 -15.26
C GLY A 51 0.12 10.04 -15.11
N GLY A 52 0.00 9.17 -16.13
CA GLY A 52 0.68 7.87 -16.15
C GLY A 52 -0.05 6.76 -15.41
N ILE A 53 -1.27 6.99 -14.98
CA ILE A 53 -2.15 6.00 -14.37
C ILE A 53 -3.20 5.56 -15.39
N GLN A 54 -3.38 4.25 -15.51
CA GLN A 54 -4.40 3.66 -16.38
C GLN A 54 -4.94 2.39 -15.78
N THR A 55 -6.25 2.36 -15.54
CA THR A 55 -6.98 1.14 -15.17
C THR A 55 -7.45 0.42 -16.42
N THR A 56 -7.25 -0.90 -16.48
CA THR A 56 -7.67 -1.72 -17.62
C THR A 56 -8.75 -2.70 -17.24
N GLY A 57 -9.77 -2.78 -18.09
CA GLY A 57 -10.94 -3.64 -17.90
C GLY A 57 -12.25 -2.85 -17.86
N ASN A 58 -13.34 -3.59 -17.84
CA ASN A 58 -14.70 -3.04 -17.80
C ASN A 58 -15.67 -3.99 -17.09
N TYR A 59 -15.19 -4.68 -16.06
CA TYR A 59 -16.06 -5.56 -15.28
C TYR A 59 -17.22 -4.75 -14.68
N PRO A 60 -18.47 -5.24 -14.74
CA PRO A 60 -19.63 -4.48 -14.26
C PRO A 60 -19.61 -4.29 -12.73
N GLY A 61 -20.45 -3.36 -12.25
CA GLY A 61 -20.66 -3.17 -10.81
C GLY A 61 -19.67 -2.25 -10.10
N LYS A 62 -18.90 -1.42 -10.84
CA LYS A 62 -18.03 -0.39 -10.27
C LYS A 62 -18.79 0.52 -9.31
N ALA A 63 -18.19 0.89 -8.19
CA ALA A 63 -18.72 1.90 -7.29
C ALA A 63 -18.75 3.28 -7.98
N ARG A 64 -19.85 4.03 -7.81
CA ARG A 64 -20.10 5.32 -8.48
C ARG A 64 -20.26 6.47 -7.50
N THR A 65 -20.53 6.15 -6.23
CA THR A 65 -20.73 7.11 -5.15
C THR A 65 -19.94 6.71 -3.91
N PRO A 66 -19.70 7.66 -2.99
CA PRO A 66 -19.06 7.34 -1.71
C PRO A 66 -19.76 6.21 -0.95
N GLU A 67 -21.10 6.21 -0.94
CA GLU A 67 -21.90 5.20 -0.24
C GLU A 67 -21.72 3.81 -0.84
N GLU A 68 -21.70 3.71 -2.19
CA GLU A 68 -21.42 2.44 -2.89
C GLU A 68 -20.01 1.93 -2.57
N LEU A 69 -19.01 2.82 -2.60
CA LEU A 69 -17.61 2.45 -2.32
C LEU A 69 -17.42 1.99 -0.89
N LEU A 70 -17.98 2.71 0.08
CA LEU A 70 -17.90 2.33 1.49
C LEU A 70 -18.62 1.00 1.76
N ALA A 71 -19.77 0.75 1.13
CA ALA A 71 -20.48 -0.53 1.25
C ALA A 71 -19.67 -1.70 0.65
N ASP A 72 -19.02 -1.49 -0.50
CA ASP A 72 -18.17 -2.51 -1.12
C ASP A 72 -16.92 -2.80 -0.30
N MET A 73 -16.30 -1.76 0.27
CA MET A 73 -15.18 -1.93 1.19
C MET A 73 -15.59 -2.68 2.45
N ASP A 74 -16.76 -2.39 3.02
CA ASP A 74 -17.27 -3.08 4.19
C ASP A 74 -17.49 -4.58 3.90
N LYS A 75 -18.12 -4.89 2.74
CA LYS A 75 -18.26 -6.28 2.28
C LYS A 75 -16.90 -6.96 2.09
N ALA A 76 -15.95 -6.32 1.43
CA ALA A 76 -14.61 -6.88 1.23
C ALA A 76 -13.91 -7.15 2.58
N MET A 77 -13.91 -6.17 3.48
CA MET A 77 -13.25 -6.27 4.78
C MET A 77 -13.88 -7.31 5.70
N SER A 78 -15.19 -7.60 5.56
CA SER A 78 -15.86 -8.68 6.30
C SER A 78 -15.33 -10.07 5.96
N LEU A 79 -14.63 -10.21 4.82
CA LEU A 79 -14.05 -11.47 4.34
C LEU A 79 -12.52 -11.55 4.56
N MET A 80 -11.92 -10.52 5.16
CA MET A 80 -10.48 -10.40 5.36
C MET A 80 -10.11 -10.61 6.84
N PRO A 81 -9.14 -11.48 7.17
CA PRO A 81 -8.68 -11.64 8.55
C PRO A 81 -7.73 -10.51 8.99
N GLY A 82 -7.48 -10.39 10.29
CA GLY A 82 -6.44 -9.53 10.87
C GLY A 82 -6.77 -8.04 10.89
N LYS A 83 -5.81 -7.25 11.39
CA LYS A 83 -5.92 -5.79 11.48
C LYS A 83 -5.82 -5.14 10.11
N LYS A 84 -6.61 -4.09 9.95
CA LYS A 84 -6.69 -3.32 8.71
C LYS A 84 -6.51 -1.83 9.01
N LYS A 85 -6.01 -1.11 8.02
CA LYS A 85 -6.14 0.34 7.85
C LYS A 85 -6.82 0.61 6.51
N ILE A 86 -7.21 1.83 6.27
CA ILE A 86 -7.75 2.27 4.97
C ILE A 86 -6.80 3.28 4.38
N ASN A 87 -6.44 3.12 3.12
CA ASN A 87 -5.64 4.08 2.37
C ASN A 87 -6.56 4.85 1.41
N VAL A 88 -6.55 6.19 1.51
CA VAL A 88 -7.44 7.09 0.78
C VAL A 88 -6.62 8.05 -0.06
N HIS A 89 -7.05 8.33 -1.28
CA HIS A 89 -6.52 9.40 -2.12
C HIS A 89 -7.26 10.73 -1.88
N ALA A 90 -6.60 11.85 -2.12
CA ALA A 90 -7.21 13.17 -1.98
C ALA A 90 -8.42 13.37 -2.92
N CYS A 91 -8.43 12.72 -4.10
CA CYS A 91 -9.57 12.75 -5.02
C CYS A 91 -10.83 12.06 -4.47
N TYR A 92 -10.76 11.37 -3.34
CA TYR A 92 -11.91 10.79 -2.62
C TYR A 92 -12.50 11.73 -1.57
N ALA A 93 -12.24 13.03 -1.68
CA ALA A 93 -12.93 14.05 -0.90
C ALA A 93 -14.44 13.98 -1.16
N ILE A 94 -15.24 14.05 -0.10
CA ILE A 94 -16.70 13.97 -0.17
C ILE A 94 -17.26 15.34 0.16
N PHE A 95 -17.94 15.95 -0.81
CA PHE A 95 -18.55 17.27 -0.68
C PHE A 95 -20.03 17.12 -0.35
N GLU A 96 -20.50 17.88 0.62
CA GLU A 96 -21.91 17.91 1.04
C GLU A 96 -22.59 19.19 0.58
N ASP A 97 -23.91 19.18 0.45
CA ASP A 97 -24.76 20.33 0.16
C ASP A 97 -24.39 21.13 -1.11
N GLY A 98 -23.75 20.47 -2.10
CA GLY A 98 -23.31 21.11 -3.34
C GLY A 98 -22.06 22.00 -3.18
N GLU A 99 -21.37 21.93 -2.04
CA GLU A 99 -20.05 22.50 -1.89
C GLU A 99 -19.06 21.79 -2.83
N PHE A 100 -18.18 22.54 -3.46
CA PHE A 100 -17.00 22.02 -4.13
C PHE A 100 -15.86 22.99 -3.88
N VAL A 101 -14.70 22.46 -3.51
CA VAL A 101 -13.45 23.20 -3.45
C VAL A 101 -12.38 22.46 -4.25
N ASP A 102 -11.46 23.21 -4.82
CA ASP A 102 -10.35 22.63 -5.55
C ASP A 102 -9.32 22.00 -4.58
N ARG A 103 -8.45 21.13 -5.09
CA ARG A 103 -7.51 20.32 -4.31
C ARG A 103 -6.61 21.14 -3.40
N ASP A 104 -6.20 22.35 -3.81
CA ASP A 104 -5.39 23.25 -2.99
C ASP A 104 -6.13 23.84 -1.76
N LYS A 105 -7.44 23.64 -1.68
CA LYS A 105 -8.32 24.12 -0.60
C LYS A 105 -9.04 23.01 0.15
N LEU A 106 -8.59 21.78 0.00
CA LEU A 106 -9.15 20.67 0.76
C LEU A 106 -8.92 20.86 2.27
N GLU A 107 -9.91 20.46 3.03
CA GLU A 107 -9.94 20.54 4.48
C GLU A 107 -10.31 19.18 5.09
N PRO A 108 -9.97 18.92 6.36
CA PRO A 108 -10.34 17.68 7.05
C PRO A 108 -11.84 17.32 6.96
N LYS A 109 -12.74 18.31 6.97
CA LYS A 109 -14.19 18.08 6.90
C LYS A 109 -14.63 17.28 5.65
N HIS A 110 -13.90 17.43 4.53
CA HIS A 110 -14.21 16.73 3.28
C HIS A 110 -13.89 15.22 3.35
N PHE A 111 -13.26 14.78 4.43
CA PHE A 111 -12.93 13.39 4.70
C PHE A 111 -13.61 12.84 5.95
N GLN A 112 -14.58 13.57 6.52
CA GLN A 112 -15.24 13.17 7.78
C GLN A 112 -15.92 11.80 7.65
N LYS A 113 -16.58 11.50 6.53
CA LYS A 113 -17.20 10.17 6.33
C LYS A 113 -16.19 9.03 6.36
N TRP A 114 -14.97 9.25 5.84
CA TRP A 114 -13.87 8.28 5.94
C TRP A 114 -13.40 8.08 7.38
N VAL A 115 -13.29 9.16 8.13
CA VAL A 115 -12.93 9.12 9.55
C VAL A 115 -13.97 8.36 10.36
N ASP A 116 -15.25 8.67 10.16
CA ASP A 116 -16.35 8.00 10.88
C ASP A 116 -16.38 6.51 10.55
N PHE A 117 -16.26 6.14 9.28
CA PHE A 117 -16.20 4.76 8.82
C PHE A 117 -15.03 3.98 9.45
N ALA A 118 -13.85 4.60 9.52
CA ALA A 118 -12.66 3.98 10.11
C ALA A 118 -12.81 3.85 11.63
N LYS A 119 -13.30 4.88 12.33
CA LYS A 119 -13.50 4.86 13.79
C LYS A 119 -14.52 3.82 14.23
N GLU A 120 -15.64 3.69 13.53
CA GLU A 120 -16.65 2.65 13.82
C GLU A 120 -16.08 1.24 13.78
N ARG A 121 -15.00 1.03 13.03
CA ARG A 121 -14.34 -0.27 12.82
C ARG A 121 -13.01 -0.40 13.56
N GLY A 122 -12.61 0.62 14.34
CA GLY A 122 -11.35 0.63 15.07
C GLY A 122 -10.12 0.62 14.17
N MET A 123 -10.20 1.25 12.99
CA MET A 123 -9.12 1.29 11.99
C MET A 123 -8.47 2.67 11.93
N GLY A 124 -7.20 2.71 11.49
CA GLY A 124 -6.51 3.93 11.09
C GLY A 124 -6.70 4.25 9.61
N LEU A 125 -6.29 5.46 9.22
CA LEU A 125 -6.29 5.95 7.85
C LEU A 125 -4.88 6.30 7.40
N ASP A 126 -4.56 5.99 6.11
CA ASP A 126 -3.40 6.49 5.38
C ASP A 126 -3.89 7.39 4.24
N PHE A 127 -3.00 8.24 3.71
CA PHE A 127 -3.41 9.27 2.76
C PHE A 127 -2.43 9.44 1.60
N ASN A 128 -2.99 9.62 0.40
CA ASN A 128 -2.24 9.93 -0.83
C ASN A 128 -2.74 11.26 -1.42
N PRO A 129 -1.88 12.24 -1.64
CA PRO A 129 -2.25 13.56 -2.16
C PRO A 129 -2.84 13.59 -3.56
N THR A 130 -2.70 12.58 -4.38
CA THR A 130 -3.22 12.56 -5.77
C THR A 130 -2.65 13.67 -6.65
N PHE A 131 -1.33 13.69 -6.85
CA PHE A 131 -0.67 14.65 -7.75
C PHE A 131 -0.81 14.25 -9.23
N PHE A 132 -2.03 13.94 -9.69
CA PHE A 132 -2.38 13.54 -11.05
C PHE A 132 -3.86 13.76 -11.34
N SER A 133 -4.30 13.52 -12.56
CA SER A 133 -5.72 13.60 -13.00
C SER A 133 -6.42 14.88 -12.59
N HIS A 134 -5.85 16.03 -12.99
CA HIS A 134 -6.37 17.35 -12.65
C HIS A 134 -6.01 18.38 -13.74
N PRO A 135 -6.83 19.43 -13.99
CA PRO A 135 -6.51 20.48 -14.95
C PRO A 135 -5.20 21.23 -14.68
N MET A 136 -4.71 21.25 -13.44
CA MET A 136 -3.42 21.83 -13.06
C MET A 136 -2.24 20.87 -13.28
N VAL A 137 -2.39 19.72 -13.88
CA VAL A 137 -1.30 18.96 -14.49
C VAL A 137 -1.01 19.60 -15.86
N LYS A 138 0.12 20.25 -15.99
CA LYS A 138 0.53 20.95 -17.23
C LYS A 138 1.74 20.26 -17.86
N ASP A 139 1.61 19.89 -19.13
CA ASP A 139 2.66 19.18 -19.86
C ASP A 139 3.19 17.92 -19.16
N GLY A 140 2.33 17.21 -18.43
CA GLY A 140 2.68 16.05 -17.64
C GLY A 140 3.42 16.33 -16.35
N LEU A 141 3.42 17.58 -15.86
CA LEU A 141 4.16 18.02 -14.68
C LEU A 141 3.24 18.67 -13.64
N THR A 142 3.59 18.46 -12.38
CA THR A 142 2.94 19.02 -11.19
C THR A 142 3.96 19.76 -10.31
N LEU A 143 4.48 19.12 -9.29
CA LEU A 143 5.48 19.65 -8.35
C LEU A 143 6.83 19.99 -9.00
N SER A 144 7.12 19.47 -10.19
CA SER A 144 8.33 19.74 -10.95
C SER A 144 8.14 20.71 -12.11
N SER A 145 6.92 21.24 -12.30
CA SER A 145 6.59 22.16 -13.40
C SER A 145 7.53 23.39 -13.42
N PRO A 146 7.95 23.87 -14.59
CA PRO A 146 8.63 25.17 -14.71
C PRO A 146 7.69 26.34 -14.39
N ASP A 147 6.38 26.15 -14.51
CA ASP A 147 5.37 27.15 -14.18
C ASP A 147 5.20 27.23 -12.67
N GLU A 148 5.44 28.42 -12.11
CA GLU A 148 5.36 28.68 -10.68
C GLU A 148 3.91 28.61 -10.16
N GLU A 149 2.91 29.01 -10.95
CA GLU A 149 1.50 28.94 -10.59
C GLU A 149 1.09 27.46 -10.40
N VAL A 150 1.49 26.60 -11.31
CA VAL A 150 1.27 25.15 -11.24
C VAL A 150 1.93 24.59 -9.98
N ARG A 151 3.21 24.89 -9.74
CA ARG A 151 3.90 24.38 -8.56
C ARG A 151 3.25 24.85 -7.26
N ASN A 152 2.90 26.13 -7.17
CA ASN A 152 2.28 26.71 -5.97
C ASN A 152 0.93 26.05 -5.66
N PHE A 153 0.10 25.81 -6.66
CA PHE A 153 -1.14 25.06 -6.49
C PHE A 153 -0.89 23.69 -5.84
N TRP A 154 0.06 22.92 -6.37
CA TRP A 154 0.36 21.59 -5.87
C TRP A 154 1.10 21.60 -4.52
N ILE A 155 1.88 22.62 -4.22
CA ILE A 155 2.50 22.81 -2.91
C ILE A 155 1.42 23.07 -1.83
N GLU A 156 0.48 23.99 -2.10
CA GLU A 156 -0.62 24.27 -1.17
C GLU A 156 -1.54 23.04 -1.00
N HIS A 157 -1.79 22.29 -2.07
CA HIS A 157 -2.46 21.01 -1.98
C HIS A 157 -1.70 20.02 -1.06
N GLY A 158 -0.39 19.86 -1.25
CA GLY A 158 0.42 19.00 -0.39
C GLY A 158 0.39 19.40 1.08
N LYS A 159 0.42 20.71 1.39
CA LYS A 159 0.26 21.22 2.75
C LYS A 159 -1.12 20.91 3.33
N ALA A 160 -2.19 21.07 2.52
CA ALA A 160 -3.53 20.66 2.93
C ALA A 160 -3.57 19.16 3.29
N CYS A 161 -2.90 18.33 2.50
CA CYS A 161 -2.80 16.90 2.76
C CYS A 161 -2.04 16.57 4.06
N ILE A 162 -1.02 17.33 4.45
CA ILE A 162 -0.37 17.21 5.77
C ILE A 162 -1.39 17.45 6.89
N ARG A 163 -2.18 18.53 6.81
CA ARG A 163 -3.21 18.85 7.82
C ARG A 163 -4.30 17.76 7.90
N ILE A 164 -4.73 17.24 6.76
CA ILE A 164 -5.70 16.13 6.68
C ILE A 164 -5.13 14.87 7.31
N SER A 165 -3.88 14.52 7.01
CA SER A 165 -3.20 13.36 7.58
C SER A 165 -3.06 13.45 9.09
N GLN A 166 -2.75 14.62 9.61
CA GLN A 166 -2.71 14.85 11.07
C GLN A 166 -4.10 14.68 11.69
N TYR A 167 -5.13 15.23 11.07
CA TYR A 167 -6.50 15.03 11.51
C TYR A 167 -6.89 13.55 11.53
N PHE A 168 -6.54 12.78 10.53
CA PHE A 168 -6.79 11.34 10.50
C PHE A 168 -6.15 10.62 11.70
N ALA A 169 -4.88 10.91 11.96
CA ALA A 169 -4.16 10.29 13.07
C ALA A 169 -4.75 10.71 14.44
N GLU A 170 -5.08 12.00 14.63
CA GLU A 170 -5.71 12.49 15.85
C GLU A 170 -7.09 11.85 16.10
N GLN A 171 -7.89 11.67 15.03
CA GLN A 171 -9.23 11.12 15.17
C GLN A 171 -9.25 9.60 15.39
N THR A 172 -8.31 8.87 14.79
CA THR A 172 -8.26 7.40 14.87
C THR A 172 -7.34 6.89 15.97
N GLY A 173 -6.42 7.72 16.47
CA GLY A 173 -5.36 7.32 17.41
C GLY A 173 -4.28 6.44 16.76
N VAL A 174 -4.22 6.37 15.44
CA VAL A 174 -3.26 5.56 14.67
C VAL A 174 -2.45 6.48 13.74
N PRO A 175 -1.11 6.39 13.69
CA PRO A 175 -0.31 7.19 12.78
C PRO A 175 -0.77 7.04 11.33
N CYS A 176 -0.80 8.17 10.60
CA CYS A 176 -1.17 8.25 9.19
C CYS A 176 0.08 8.33 8.31
N VAL A 177 0.26 7.37 7.42
CA VAL A 177 1.25 7.46 6.36
C VAL A 177 0.70 8.38 5.26
N MET A 178 1.48 9.38 4.85
CA MET A 178 1.14 10.29 3.76
C MET A 178 2.13 10.12 2.62
N ASN A 179 1.68 9.58 1.50
CA ASN A 179 2.55 9.21 0.39
C ASN A 179 2.67 10.31 -0.67
N ILE A 180 3.84 10.93 -0.79
CA ILE A 180 4.17 11.88 -1.85
C ILE A 180 4.68 11.11 -3.06
N TRP A 181 3.79 10.90 -4.02
CA TRP A 181 4.08 10.31 -5.32
C TRP A 181 3.59 11.24 -6.44
N THR A 182 4.34 11.33 -7.52
CA THR A 182 3.94 12.08 -8.72
C THR A 182 4.28 11.30 -9.99
N GLY A 183 3.41 11.41 -11.00
CA GLY A 183 3.67 10.90 -12.34
C GLY A 183 4.51 11.84 -13.22
N ASP A 184 5.14 12.88 -12.64
CA ASP A 184 5.92 13.86 -13.36
C ASP A 184 7.08 13.21 -14.14
N GLY A 185 7.17 13.52 -15.42
CA GLY A 185 8.22 13.01 -16.29
C GLY A 185 7.99 13.33 -17.75
N PHE A 186 8.74 12.68 -18.62
CA PHE A 186 8.64 12.87 -20.06
C PHE A 186 8.64 11.53 -20.80
N LYS A 187 7.86 11.49 -21.88
CA LYS A 187 7.82 10.34 -22.78
C LYS A 187 9.18 10.08 -23.43
N ASP A 188 9.90 11.12 -23.84
CA ASP A 188 11.22 11.04 -24.42
C ASP A 188 12.27 11.73 -23.52
N ILE A 189 13.54 11.53 -23.81
CA ILE A 189 14.65 12.03 -23.02
C ILE A 189 14.70 13.56 -23.06
N PRO A 190 14.53 14.26 -21.93
CA PRO A 190 14.65 15.72 -21.91
C PRO A 190 16.11 16.15 -21.99
N ALA A 191 16.35 17.35 -22.51
CA ALA A 191 17.67 17.96 -22.55
C ALA A 191 18.18 18.30 -21.13
N ASP A 192 17.28 18.69 -20.23
CA ASP A 192 17.57 18.98 -18.83
C ASP A 192 16.86 17.95 -17.92
N ARG A 193 17.64 17.04 -17.34
CA ARG A 193 17.15 16.07 -16.35
C ARG A 193 17.29 16.55 -14.91
N MET A 194 18.04 17.63 -14.66
CA MET A 194 18.31 18.13 -13.31
C MET A 194 17.25 19.16 -12.88
N GLY A 195 16.91 20.12 -13.74
CA GLY A 195 15.99 21.21 -13.40
C GLY A 195 14.64 20.75 -12.84
N PRO A 196 13.93 19.79 -13.47
CA PRO A 196 12.69 19.24 -12.89
C PRO A 196 12.89 18.63 -11.50
N ARG A 197 13.99 17.93 -11.27
CA ARG A 197 14.31 17.34 -9.95
C ARG A 197 14.61 18.37 -8.89
N VAL A 198 15.31 19.45 -9.24
CA VAL A 198 15.54 20.59 -8.32
C VAL A 198 14.20 21.19 -7.90
N ARG A 199 13.31 21.50 -8.85
CA ARG A 199 11.99 22.04 -8.56
C ARG A 199 11.14 21.07 -7.73
N TYR A 200 11.18 19.78 -8.02
CA TYR A 200 10.47 18.76 -7.24
C TYR A 200 10.97 18.72 -5.80
N LYS A 201 12.29 18.73 -5.59
CA LYS A 201 12.89 18.81 -4.27
C LYS A 201 12.42 20.06 -3.51
N GLU A 202 12.50 21.25 -4.14
CA GLU A 202 12.06 22.50 -3.54
C GLU A 202 10.57 22.47 -3.18
N SER A 203 9.75 21.84 -4.02
CA SER A 203 8.31 21.70 -3.77
C SER A 203 8.02 20.76 -2.58
N ILE A 204 8.74 19.63 -2.47
CA ILE A 204 8.60 18.75 -1.31
C ILE A 204 9.09 19.46 -0.03
N ASP A 205 10.22 20.19 -0.09
CA ASP A 205 10.72 20.98 1.03
C ASP A 205 9.65 21.99 1.51
N ALA A 206 8.95 22.65 0.57
CA ALA A 206 7.88 23.58 0.87
C ALA A 206 6.64 22.86 1.49
N ILE A 207 6.27 21.69 1.02
CA ILE A 207 5.20 20.88 1.61
C ILE A 207 5.56 20.49 3.04
N LEU A 208 6.75 19.95 3.27
CA LEU A 208 7.22 19.49 4.59
C LEU A 208 7.59 20.65 5.54
N SER A 209 7.49 21.91 5.09
CA SER A 209 7.56 23.08 5.97
C SER A 209 6.24 23.35 6.72
N GLU A 210 5.12 22.76 6.25
CA GLU A 210 3.86 22.79 7.01
C GLU A 210 4.07 22.12 8.37
N PRO A 211 3.68 22.72 9.48
CA PRO A 211 3.84 22.11 10.81
C PRO A 211 3.03 20.83 10.95
N PHE A 212 3.64 19.78 11.47
CA PHE A 212 2.96 18.53 11.84
C PHE A 212 3.71 17.78 12.95
N ASP A 213 3.01 16.88 13.64
CA ASP A 213 3.62 15.96 14.61
C ASP A 213 4.13 14.72 13.90
N THR A 214 5.45 14.49 13.91
CA THR A 214 6.11 13.35 13.28
C THR A 214 5.76 12.00 13.92
N ASN A 215 5.15 11.99 15.11
CA ASN A 215 4.59 10.76 15.69
C ASN A 215 3.24 10.40 15.08
N LEU A 216 2.50 11.38 14.59
CA LEU A 216 1.15 11.22 14.03
C LEU A 216 1.17 11.12 12.51
N VAL A 217 1.95 11.93 11.83
CA VAL A 217 2.05 11.94 10.37
C VAL A 217 3.39 11.41 9.94
N LYS A 218 3.36 10.45 9.02
CA LYS A 218 4.53 9.80 8.43
C LYS A 218 4.61 10.14 6.92
N PRO A 219 5.10 11.33 6.55
CA PRO A 219 5.29 11.64 5.14
C PRO A 219 6.30 10.69 4.53
N CYS A 220 6.00 10.22 3.33
CA CYS A 220 6.87 9.35 2.55
C CYS A 220 7.10 9.94 1.18
N VAL A 221 8.22 9.60 0.55
CA VAL A 221 8.44 9.81 -0.88
C VAL A 221 8.55 8.47 -1.58
N GLU A 222 7.71 8.29 -2.58
CA GLU A 222 7.66 7.10 -3.41
C GLU A 222 8.33 7.37 -4.75
N SER A 223 9.09 6.39 -5.23
CA SER A 223 9.71 6.45 -6.55
C SER A 223 8.77 5.99 -7.65
N LYS A 224 9.09 6.36 -8.90
CA LYS A 224 8.51 5.81 -10.13
C LYS A 224 9.62 5.33 -11.04
N VAL A 225 9.46 4.17 -11.68
CA VAL A 225 10.46 3.67 -12.65
C VAL A 225 10.19 4.20 -14.05
N PHE A 226 9.09 3.83 -14.64
CA PHE A 226 8.57 4.29 -15.93
C PHE A 226 7.07 3.98 -16.00
N GLY A 227 6.40 4.50 -17.00
CA GLY A 227 4.98 4.25 -17.19
C GLY A 227 4.47 4.93 -18.45
N ILE A 228 3.16 4.87 -18.69
CA ILE A 228 2.54 5.54 -19.83
C ILE A 228 2.73 7.07 -19.71
N GLY A 229 3.35 7.67 -20.71
CA GLY A 229 3.66 9.11 -20.76
C GLY A 229 4.98 9.51 -20.11
N VAL A 230 5.65 8.60 -19.40
CA VAL A 230 6.95 8.81 -18.74
C VAL A 230 7.92 7.67 -19.03
N GLU A 231 7.94 7.20 -20.28
CA GLU A 231 8.68 6.02 -20.70
C GLU A 231 10.20 6.19 -20.62
N ALA A 232 10.71 7.39 -20.83
CA ALA A 232 12.14 7.63 -20.87
C ALA A 232 12.70 8.42 -19.68
N TYR A 233 11.85 9.13 -18.92
CA TYR A 233 12.29 9.94 -17.80
C TYR A 233 11.19 10.15 -16.77
N THR A 234 11.45 9.75 -15.53
CA THR A 234 10.65 10.09 -14.36
C THR A 234 11.42 11.07 -13.47
N VAL A 235 10.75 12.07 -12.95
CA VAL A 235 11.36 13.06 -12.04
C VAL A 235 11.69 12.38 -10.70
N GLY A 236 10.73 11.68 -10.13
CA GLY A 236 10.85 10.94 -8.86
C GLY A 236 11.45 9.55 -9.05
N SER A 237 12.70 9.44 -9.57
CA SER A 237 13.37 8.14 -9.68
C SER A 237 13.72 7.55 -8.30
N ALA A 238 14.07 6.26 -8.25
CA ALA A 238 14.48 5.57 -7.01
C ALA A 238 15.65 6.30 -6.32
N GLU A 239 16.65 6.76 -7.09
CA GLU A 239 17.80 7.49 -6.56
C GLU A 239 17.38 8.84 -5.96
N PHE A 240 16.44 9.54 -6.61
CA PHE A 240 15.92 10.81 -6.10
C PHE A 240 15.18 10.60 -4.77
N SER A 241 14.20 9.71 -4.76
CA SER A 241 13.34 9.46 -3.61
C SER A 241 14.12 8.96 -2.40
N LEU A 242 15.04 7.99 -2.61
CA LEU A 242 15.91 7.49 -1.55
C LEU A 242 16.85 8.58 -1.02
N SER A 243 17.47 9.36 -1.91
CA SER A 243 18.37 10.46 -1.51
C SER A 243 17.61 11.53 -0.72
N TYR A 244 16.38 11.87 -1.17
CA TYR A 244 15.56 12.85 -0.48
C TYR A 244 15.18 12.36 0.93
N ALA A 245 14.66 11.15 1.06
CA ALA A 245 14.33 10.56 2.35
C ALA A 245 15.57 10.47 3.29
N ALA A 246 16.72 10.06 2.77
CA ALA A 246 17.96 9.97 3.56
C ALA A 246 18.43 11.33 4.10
N MET A 247 18.26 12.40 3.33
CA MET A 247 18.59 13.76 3.76
C MET A 247 17.57 14.36 4.74
N ASN A 248 16.36 13.82 4.79
CA ASN A 248 15.23 14.35 5.57
C ASN A 248 14.61 13.29 6.49
N LYS A 249 15.38 12.30 6.93
CA LYS A 249 14.90 11.12 7.68
C LYS A 249 14.15 11.42 8.98
N ASP A 250 14.28 12.64 9.50
CA ASP A 250 13.55 13.08 10.70
C ASP A 250 12.09 13.48 10.39
N LYS A 251 11.74 13.68 9.11
CA LYS A 251 10.44 14.15 8.66
C LYS A 251 9.84 13.35 7.50
N CYS A 252 10.64 12.52 6.84
CA CYS A 252 10.23 11.83 5.62
C CYS A 252 10.83 10.43 5.55
N LEU A 253 10.00 9.45 5.25
CA LEU A 253 10.38 8.06 5.11
C LEU A 253 10.54 7.69 3.62
N PRO A 254 11.36 6.68 3.29
CA PRO A 254 11.32 6.08 1.98
C PRO A 254 10.08 5.17 1.89
N LEU A 255 9.32 5.28 0.80
CA LEU A 255 8.28 4.32 0.45
C LEU A 255 8.74 3.53 -0.78
N MET A 256 8.67 2.22 -0.68
CA MET A 256 8.97 1.32 -1.77
C MET A 256 7.68 0.68 -2.27
N ASP A 257 7.35 0.94 -3.54
CA ASP A 257 6.42 0.11 -4.29
C ASP A 257 7.20 -0.94 -5.06
N ASN A 258 6.84 -2.20 -4.94
CA ASN A 258 7.59 -3.28 -5.60
C ASN A 258 7.36 -3.35 -7.12
N GLY A 259 6.43 -2.57 -7.67
CA GLY A 259 6.26 -2.31 -9.10
C GLY A 259 7.17 -1.21 -9.66
N HIS A 260 7.76 -0.38 -8.79
CA HIS A 260 8.49 0.83 -9.18
C HIS A 260 10.01 0.64 -9.31
N TYR A 261 10.45 -0.59 -9.54
CA TYR A 261 11.87 -0.94 -9.77
C TYR A 261 12.04 -1.71 -11.08
N HIS A 262 13.28 -1.82 -11.53
CA HIS A 262 13.59 -2.64 -12.70
C HIS A 262 13.17 -4.10 -12.45
N PRO A 263 12.62 -4.84 -13.44
CA PRO A 263 12.10 -6.20 -13.25
C PRO A 263 13.11 -7.23 -12.71
N THR A 264 14.41 -6.92 -12.73
CA THR A 264 15.46 -7.77 -12.13
C THR A 264 15.79 -7.39 -10.68
N GLU A 265 15.21 -6.34 -10.15
CA GLU A 265 15.37 -5.94 -8.77
C GLU A 265 14.21 -6.49 -7.92
N VAL A 266 14.51 -6.82 -6.66
CA VAL A 266 13.52 -7.31 -5.69
C VAL A 266 13.47 -6.39 -4.48
N VAL A 267 12.28 -6.05 -4.03
CA VAL A 267 12.08 -5.16 -2.88
C VAL A 267 12.41 -5.87 -1.57
N SER A 268 12.23 -7.19 -1.52
CA SER A 268 12.64 -8.00 -0.37
C SER A 268 14.11 -7.76 0.04
N ASP A 269 15.04 -7.63 -0.91
CA ASP A 269 16.45 -7.33 -0.62
C ASP A 269 16.67 -5.88 -0.14
N LYS A 270 15.79 -4.96 -0.51
CA LYS A 270 15.88 -3.54 -0.16
C LYS A 270 15.43 -3.26 1.28
N ILE A 271 14.49 -4.04 1.82
CA ILE A 271 13.93 -3.88 3.18
C ILE A 271 15.03 -3.88 4.24
N PRO A 272 15.86 -4.93 4.39
CA PRO A 272 16.91 -4.94 5.40
C PRO A 272 17.98 -3.87 5.15
N ALA A 273 18.27 -3.56 3.88
CA ALA A 273 19.21 -2.51 3.52
C ALA A 273 18.72 -1.14 4.04
N LEU A 274 17.46 -0.78 3.79
CA LEU A 274 16.91 0.51 4.23
C LEU A 274 16.72 0.57 5.75
N LEU A 275 16.25 -0.50 6.39
CA LEU A 275 16.10 -0.57 7.84
C LEU A 275 17.43 -0.44 8.59
N THR A 276 18.59 -0.58 7.91
CA THR A 276 19.90 -0.27 8.48
C THR A 276 20.11 1.24 8.67
N PHE A 277 19.50 2.09 7.83
CA PHE A 277 19.72 3.54 7.81
C PHE A 277 18.53 4.36 8.27
N PHE A 278 17.32 3.82 8.15
CA PHE A 278 16.08 4.51 8.50
C PHE A 278 15.45 3.90 9.75
N PRO A 279 14.86 4.72 10.64
CA PRO A 279 14.11 4.21 11.79
C PRO A 279 12.87 3.44 11.36
N GLU A 280 12.20 3.89 10.32
CA GLU A 280 10.97 3.32 9.76
C GLU A 280 10.99 3.41 8.23
N ILE A 281 10.25 2.53 7.57
CA ILE A 281 10.04 2.51 6.11
C ILE A 281 8.55 2.29 5.80
N ALA A 282 8.14 2.61 4.59
CA ALA A 282 6.80 2.30 4.10
C ALA A 282 6.86 1.43 2.83
N LEU A 283 5.82 0.65 2.62
CA LEU A 283 5.68 -0.23 1.46
C LEU A 283 4.30 -0.04 0.82
N HIS A 284 4.29 0.05 -0.50
CA HIS A 284 3.15 -0.26 -1.35
C HIS A 284 3.40 -1.62 -2.00
N VAL A 285 2.56 -2.60 -1.68
CA VAL A 285 2.71 -3.96 -2.19
C VAL A 285 1.74 -4.18 -3.35
N THR A 286 2.30 -4.44 -4.50
CA THR A 286 1.60 -4.81 -5.73
C THR A 286 2.20 -6.09 -6.31
N ARG A 287 1.75 -6.53 -7.47
CA ARG A 287 2.36 -7.63 -8.22
C ARG A 287 2.71 -7.17 -9.63
N PRO A 288 3.94 -6.70 -9.87
CA PRO A 288 4.38 -6.28 -11.19
C PRO A 288 4.54 -7.49 -12.12
N ILE A 289 4.01 -7.39 -13.33
CA ILE A 289 4.18 -8.38 -14.38
C ILE A 289 5.10 -7.81 -15.45
N ARG A 290 6.41 -7.95 -15.25
CA ARG A 290 7.49 -7.47 -16.14
C ARG A 290 7.66 -5.94 -16.20
N TRP A 291 6.74 -5.17 -15.68
CA TRP A 291 6.75 -3.73 -15.58
C TRP A 291 5.79 -3.27 -14.49
N ASP A 292 5.71 -1.98 -14.25
CA ASP A 292 4.78 -1.34 -13.31
C ASP A 292 3.32 -1.51 -13.80
N SER A 293 2.69 -2.59 -13.41
CA SER A 293 1.40 -3.04 -13.96
C SER A 293 0.31 -3.28 -12.91
N ASP A 294 0.59 -2.97 -11.66
CA ASP A 294 -0.34 -2.90 -10.52
C ASP A 294 -1.33 -4.08 -10.42
N HIS A 295 -0.86 -5.30 -10.72
CA HIS A 295 -1.70 -6.49 -10.61
C HIS A 295 -2.00 -6.83 -9.14
N VAL A 296 -3.15 -7.48 -8.95
CA VAL A 296 -3.56 -8.04 -7.65
C VAL A 296 -2.46 -8.90 -7.05
N VAL A 297 -2.12 -8.64 -5.80
CA VAL A 297 -1.13 -9.40 -5.03
C VAL A 297 -1.55 -10.86 -4.92
N LEU A 298 -0.62 -11.77 -5.18
CA LEU A 298 -0.78 -13.21 -5.00
C LEU A 298 0.25 -13.73 -3.99
N PHE A 299 0.05 -14.95 -3.52
CA PHE A 299 0.96 -15.65 -2.62
C PHE A 299 2.13 -16.26 -3.41
N ASP A 300 2.85 -15.39 -4.14
CA ASP A 300 4.01 -15.73 -4.96
C ASP A 300 5.34 -15.60 -4.18
N ASP A 301 6.45 -15.84 -4.85
CA ASP A 301 7.75 -15.92 -4.19
C ASP A 301 8.22 -14.56 -3.67
N GLU A 302 8.04 -13.47 -4.43
CA GLU A 302 8.46 -12.14 -3.97
C GLU A 302 7.58 -11.63 -2.81
N THR A 303 6.27 -11.83 -2.88
CA THR A 303 5.35 -11.50 -1.79
C THR A 303 5.75 -12.22 -0.49
N LYS A 304 6.12 -13.50 -0.59
CA LYS A 304 6.63 -14.28 0.56
C LYS A 304 7.97 -13.75 1.08
N GLU A 305 8.90 -13.40 0.21
CA GLU A 305 10.21 -12.88 0.63
C GLU A 305 10.08 -11.48 1.25
N ILE A 306 9.24 -10.58 0.72
CA ILE A 306 8.92 -9.29 1.35
C ILE A 306 8.43 -9.52 2.80
N ALA A 307 7.44 -10.39 2.98
CA ALA A 307 6.92 -10.70 4.31
C ALA A 307 7.99 -11.29 5.25
N LYS A 308 8.84 -12.18 4.73
CA LYS A 308 9.93 -12.77 5.51
C LYS A 308 10.97 -11.72 5.96
N GLU A 309 11.32 -10.77 5.10
CA GLU A 309 12.28 -9.73 5.49
C GLU A 309 11.68 -8.75 6.51
N ILE A 310 10.39 -8.40 6.39
CA ILE A 310 9.67 -7.64 7.43
C ILE A 310 9.74 -8.35 8.79
N VAL A 311 9.57 -9.67 8.82
CA VAL A 311 9.55 -10.47 10.06
C VAL A 311 10.96 -10.72 10.60
N ARG A 312 11.96 -10.93 9.73
CA ARG A 312 13.34 -11.27 10.11
C ARG A 312 14.16 -10.08 10.60
N CYS A 313 13.89 -8.88 10.06
CA CYS A 313 14.59 -7.68 10.49
C CYS A 313 14.30 -7.37 11.95
N GLU A 314 15.30 -6.85 12.66
CA GLU A 314 15.14 -6.43 14.05
C GLU A 314 14.03 -5.36 14.17
N ASN A 315 12.98 -5.70 14.91
CA ASN A 315 11.76 -4.89 15.04
C ASN A 315 11.12 -4.51 13.70
N GLY A 316 11.35 -5.30 12.64
CA GLY A 316 10.93 -4.96 11.29
C GLY A 316 9.41 -4.78 11.14
N ILE A 317 8.62 -5.58 11.85
CA ILE A 317 7.15 -5.45 11.89
C ILE A 317 6.72 -4.07 12.42
N ASP A 318 7.37 -3.59 13.48
CA ASP A 318 7.01 -2.34 14.15
C ASP A 318 7.62 -1.10 13.42
N ARG A 319 8.55 -1.33 12.48
CA ARG A 319 9.26 -0.33 11.71
C ARG A 319 8.84 -0.24 10.24
N THR A 320 7.87 -1.06 9.83
CA THR A 320 7.41 -1.12 8.44
C THR A 320 5.92 -0.85 8.34
N TYR A 321 5.56 0.25 7.69
CA TYR A 321 4.18 0.55 7.34
C TYR A 321 3.82 -0.18 6.05
N ILE A 322 2.80 -1.04 6.10
CA ILE A 322 2.44 -1.92 4.99
C ILE A 322 1.12 -1.45 4.38
N ALA A 323 1.13 -1.08 3.11
CA ALA A 323 -0.07 -0.82 2.33
C ALA A 323 -0.07 -1.66 1.05
N LEU A 324 -1.25 -1.91 0.52
CA LEU A 324 -1.44 -2.54 -0.78
C LEU A 324 -1.71 -1.46 -1.82
N ASP A 325 -1.17 -1.64 -3.03
CA ASP A 325 -1.40 -0.74 -4.14
C ASP A 325 -1.53 -1.53 -5.45
N TYR A 326 -2.75 -1.86 -5.79
CA TYR A 326 -3.09 -2.52 -7.05
C TYR A 326 -4.51 -2.14 -7.47
N PHE A 327 -4.80 -2.23 -8.76
CA PHE A 327 -6.14 -2.02 -9.27
C PHE A 327 -6.38 -2.85 -10.54
N ASP A 328 -7.48 -3.58 -10.56
CA ASP A 328 -7.89 -4.45 -11.66
C ASP A 328 -9.38 -4.25 -11.94
N ALA A 329 -9.69 -3.68 -13.10
CA ALA A 329 -11.05 -3.50 -13.57
C ALA A 329 -11.52 -4.63 -14.52
N SER A 330 -10.73 -5.67 -14.72
CA SER A 330 -11.07 -6.81 -15.58
C SER A 330 -11.81 -7.92 -14.83
N ILE A 331 -11.87 -7.84 -13.49
CA ILE A 331 -12.52 -8.80 -12.60
C ILE A 331 -13.40 -8.10 -11.58
N ASN A 332 -14.20 -8.87 -10.83
CA ASN A 332 -14.94 -8.34 -9.69
C ASN A 332 -14.01 -7.65 -8.70
N ARG A 333 -14.27 -6.38 -8.38
CA ARG A 333 -13.38 -5.52 -7.59
C ARG A 333 -13.26 -5.95 -6.15
N ILE A 334 -14.32 -6.52 -5.57
CA ILE A 334 -14.28 -7.10 -4.23
C ILE A 334 -13.40 -8.34 -4.21
N SER A 335 -13.49 -9.19 -5.25
CA SER A 335 -12.60 -10.35 -5.40
C SER A 335 -11.13 -9.95 -5.49
N ALA A 336 -10.81 -8.85 -6.21
CA ALA A 336 -9.46 -8.32 -6.30
C ALA A 336 -8.95 -7.89 -4.92
N TRP A 337 -9.73 -7.07 -4.19
CA TRP A 337 -9.38 -6.67 -2.83
C TRP A 337 -9.14 -7.85 -1.88
N VAL A 338 -10.12 -8.78 -1.82
CA VAL A 338 -10.07 -9.91 -0.88
C VAL A 338 -8.90 -10.84 -1.21
N THR A 339 -8.70 -11.15 -2.49
CA THR A 339 -7.60 -12.01 -2.95
C THR A 339 -6.25 -11.41 -2.58
N GLY A 340 -6.00 -10.15 -2.91
CA GLY A 340 -4.71 -9.51 -2.67
C GLY A 340 -4.42 -9.34 -1.18
N PHE A 341 -5.39 -8.86 -0.40
CA PHE A 341 -5.22 -8.70 1.04
C PHE A 341 -4.92 -10.04 1.73
N ARG A 342 -5.72 -11.06 1.44
CA ARG A 342 -5.54 -12.42 2.01
C ARG A 342 -4.21 -13.05 1.57
N SER A 343 -3.76 -12.78 0.34
CA SER A 343 -2.47 -13.28 -0.16
C SER A 343 -1.31 -12.70 0.63
N PHE A 344 -1.35 -11.40 0.94
CA PHE A 344 -0.31 -10.78 1.76
C PHE A 344 -0.38 -11.23 3.23
N GLN A 345 -1.58 -11.38 3.78
CA GLN A 345 -1.76 -11.95 5.14
C GLN A 345 -1.24 -13.40 5.23
N LYS A 346 -1.45 -14.22 4.19
CA LYS A 346 -0.85 -15.57 4.11
C LYS A 346 0.68 -15.50 4.11
N ALA A 347 1.25 -14.53 3.40
CA ALA A 347 2.71 -14.35 3.37
C ALA A 347 3.26 -13.94 4.74
N LEU A 348 2.60 -13.05 5.46
CA LEU A 348 2.95 -12.68 6.84
C LEU A 348 2.84 -13.89 7.79
N GLN A 349 1.77 -14.68 7.66
CA GLN A 349 1.60 -15.89 8.48
C GLN A 349 2.67 -16.93 8.17
N ASP A 350 3.01 -17.15 6.89
CA ASP A 350 4.12 -18.03 6.48
C ASP A 350 5.46 -17.54 7.02
N ALA A 351 5.73 -16.24 6.94
CA ALA A 351 6.95 -15.63 7.43
C ALA A 351 7.13 -15.82 8.95
N LEU A 352 6.05 -15.63 9.72
CA LEU A 352 6.05 -15.85 11.17
C LEU A 352 6.20 -17.32 11.56
N CYS A 353 5.89 -18.23 10.66
CA CYS A 353 6.06 -19.67 10.83
C CYS A 353 7.41 -20.19 10.31
N GLN A 354 8.33 -19.32 9.88
CA GLN A 354 9.68 -19.75 9.51
C GLN A 354 10.56 -20.02 10.76
N PRO A 355 11.42 -21.04 10.74
CA PRO A 355 12.37 -21.30 11.84
C PRO A 355 13.56 -20.34 11.79
N SER A 356 13.31 -19.03 11.93
CA SER A 356 14.27 -17.96 11.67
C SER A 356 15.51 -18.05 12.54
N GLU A 357 15.38 -18.41 13.82
CA GLU A 357 16.50 -18.59 14.74
C GLU A 357 17.40 -19.75 14.31
N MET A 358 16.81 -20.90 13.95
CA MET A 358 17.56 -22.05 13.43
C MET A 358 18.30 -21.69 12.14
N LEU A 359 17.64 -21.00 11.21
CA LEU A 359 18.24 -20.60 9.94
C LEU A 359 19.40 -19.63 10.15
N LYS A 360 19.27 -18.71 11.11
CA LYS A 360 20.31 -17.78 11.50
C LYS A 360 21.50 -18.51 12.11
N GLU A 361 21.28 -19.44 13.06
CA GLU A 361 22.32 -20.25 13.67
C GLU A 361 23.10 -21.05 12.62
N LEU A 362 22.40 -21.68 11.66
CA LEU A 362 23.03 -22.41 10.57
C LEU A 362 23.91 -21.51 9.69
N GLN A 363 23.50 -20.26 9.48
CA GLN A 363 24.28 -19.27 8.75
C GLN A 363 25.52 -18.86 9.55
N ASP A 364 25.35 -18.49 10.83
CA ASP A 364 26.41 -18.00 11.70
C ASP A 364 27.50 -19.07 11.95
N THR A 365 27.11 -20.35 11.91
CA THR A 365 28.01 -21.50 12.02
C THR A 365 28.49 -22.05 10.65
N ASN A 366 28.24 -21.31 9.56
CA ASN A 366 28.64 -21.68 8.19
C ASN A 366 28.13 -23.05 7.72
N GLN A 367 26.97 -23.49 8.22
CA GLN A 367 26.30 -24.73 7.76
C GLN A 367 25.37 -24.47 6.57
N MET A 368 25.88 -23.83 5.50
CA MET A 368 25.08 -23.29 4.41
C MET A 368 24.30 -24.37 3.64
N SER A 369 24.85 -25.57 3.44
CA SER A 369 24.14 -26.68 2.80
C SER A 369 22.93 -27.12 3.63
N LYS A 370 23.06 -27.21 4.96
CA LYS A 370 21.96 -27.57 5.84
C LYS A 370 20.90 -26.47 5.89
N LYS A 371 21.34 -25.19 5.95
CA LYS A 371 20.43 -24.04 5.84
C LYS A 371 19.58 -24.13 4.58
N MET A 372 20.19 -24.36 3.40
CA MET A 372 19.48 -24.49 2.13
C MET A 372 18.44 -25.64 2.17
N VAL A 373 18.82 -26.81 2.72
CA VAL A 373 17.89 -27.94 2.85
C VAL A 373 16.71 -27.60 3.76
N VAL A 374 16.95 -26.96 4.90
CA VAL A 374 15.88 -26.53 5.81
C VAL A 374 14.94 -25.52 5.14
N MET A 375 15.51 -24.51 4.45
CA MET A 375 14.71 -23.54 3.70
C MET A 375 13.82 -24.22 2.65
N GLU A 376 14.34 -25.22 1.94
CA GLU A 376 13.57 -25.96 0.95
C GLU A 376 12.47 -26.82 1.59
N GLN A 377 12.75 -27.46 2.72
CA GLN A 377 11.75 -28.20 3.50
C GLN A 377 10.62 -27.30 4.00
N CYS A 378 10.91 -26.06 4.38
CA CYS A 378 9.89 -25.11 4.85
C CYS A 378 8.81 -24.82 3.79
N LYS A 379 9.13 -24.92 2.50
CA LYS A 379 8.17 -24.69 1.41
C LYS A 379 6.99 -25.68 1.36
N THR A 380 7.15 -26.85 1.98
CA THR A 380 6.15 -27.92 2.00
C THR A 380 5.53 -28.17 3.36
N LEU A 381 5.78 -27.30 4.32
CA LEU A 381 5.13 -27.36 5.63
C LEU A 381 3.62 -27.07 5.52
N PRO A 382 2.79 -27.57 6.46
CA PRO A 382 1.34 -27.46 6.39
C PRO A 382 0.86 -26.05 6.77
N ILE A 383 1.31 -25.00 6.09
CA ILE A 383 0.91 -23.62 6.33
C ILE A 383 -0.57 -23.39 6.09
N GLY A 384 -1.21 -24.17 5.20
CA GLY A 384 -2.65 -24.11 4.98
C GLY A 384 -3.48 -24.45 6.21
N ASP A 385 -3.01 -25.35 7.04
CA ASP A 385 -3.70 -25.73 8.28
C ASP A 385 -3.54 -24.65 9.36
N VAL A 386 -2.40 -23.94 9.39
CA VAL A 386 -2.19 -22.78 10.26
C VAL A 386 -3.03 -21.59 9.77
N TRP A 387 -3.11 -21.39 8.47
CA TRP A 387 -3.95 -20.37 7.84
C TRP A 387 -5.44 -20.56 8.14
N GLU A 388 -5.93 -21.81 8.08
CA GLU A 388 -7.32 -22.15 8.43
C GLU A 388 -7.62 -21.76 9.89
N GLU A 389 -6.72 -22.10 10.81
CA GLU A 389 -6.86 -21.73 12.23
C GLU A 389 -6.79 -20.22 12.45
N TYR A 390 -5.88 -19.50 11.76
CA TYR A 390 -5.80 -18.04 11.80
C TYR A 390 -7.13 -17.40 11.36
N CYS A 391 -7.68 -17.83 10.22
CA CYS A 391 -8.96 -17.34 9.73
C CYS A 391 -10.09 -17.62 10.72
N ARG A 392 -10.17 -18.85 11.25
CA ARG A 392 -11.15 -19.22 12.25
C ARG A 392 -11.08 -18.32 13.50
N GLN A 393 -9.87 -18.03 13.99
CA GLN A 393 -9.67 -17.13 15.13
C GLN A 393 -10.00 -15.68 14.81
N CYS A 394 -9.93 -15.27 13.56
CA CYS A 394 -10.35 -13.93 13.09
C CYS A 394 -11.86 -13.86 12.76
N GLY A 395 -12.59 -14.97 12.88
CA GLY A 395 -14.04 -15.02 12.61
C GLY A 395 -14.40 -14.99 11.12
N VAL A 396 -13.46 -15.38 10.24
CA VAL A 396 -13.68 -15.48 8.79
C VAL A 396 -13.39 -16.89 8.28
N GLU A 397 -14.02 -17.29 7.21
CA GLU A 397 -13.75 -18.59 6.58
C GLU A 397 -12.42 -18.57 5.83
N ALA A 398 -11.66 -19.67 5.92
CA ALA A 398 -10.42 -19.83 5.14
C ALA A 398 -10.69 -20.03 3.65
N GLU A 399 -11.70 -20.81 3.34
CA GLU A 399 -12.17 -21.14 1.98
C GLU A 399 -13.68 -20.82 1.90
N GLY A 400 -14.27 -20.87 0.72
CA GLY A 400 -15.72 -20.63 0.52
C GLY A 400 -16.13 -19.13 0.52
N TRP A 401 -15.25 -18.22 0.89
CA TRP A 401 -15.55 -16.78 0.94
C TRP A 401 -15.95 -16.19 -0.42
N PHE A 402 -15.60 -16.84 -1.52
CA PHE A 402 -15.96 -16.40 -2.87
C PHE A 402 -17.47 -16.51 -3.14
N ASP A 403 -18.15 -17.48 -2.55
CA ASP A 403 -19.61 -17.63 -2.67
C ASP A 403 -20.35 -16.40 -2.10
N GLU A 404 -19.80 -15.81 -1.04
CA GLU A 404 -20.30 -14.56 -0.45
C GLU A 404 -20.12 -13.36 -1.38
N ILE A 405 -19.05 -13.33 -2.17
CA ILE A 405 -18.85 -12.31 -3.19
C ILE A 405 -19.83 -12.48 -4.35
N GLN A 406 -20.03 -13.72 -4.82
CA GLN A 406 -20.98 -13.99 -5.89
C GLN A 406 -22.40 -13.58 -5.48
N LYS A 407 -22.80 -13.91 -4.24
CA LYS A 407 -24.10 -13.44 -3.73
C LYS A 407 -24.21 -11.93 -3.68
N TYR A 408 -23.17 -11.22 -3.24
CA TYR A 408 -23.17 -9.76 -3.21
C TYR A 408 -23.20 -9.17 -4.65
N GLU A 409 -22.52 -9.81 -5.59
CA GLU A 409 -22.58 -9.44 -7.01
C GLU A 409 -24.01 -9.56 -7.55
N ASP A 410 -24.69 -10.67 -7.33
CA ASP A 410 -26.07 -10.89 -7.78
C ASP A 410 -27.05 -9.91 -7.10
N GLU A 411 -26.89 -9.66 -5.80
CA GLU A 411 -27.83 -8.87 -5.00
C GLU A 411 -27.59 -7.35 -5.13
N VAL A 412 -26.37 -6.90 -5.35
CA VAL A 412 -25.97 -5.50 -5.26
C VAL A 412 -25.29 -4.99 -6.55
N LEU A 413 -24.16 -5.59 -6.94
CA LEU A 413 -23.33 -5.04 -8.02
C LEU A 413 -24.02 -5.12 -9.38
N SER A 414 -24.78 -6.18 -9.65
CA SER A 414 -25.56 -6.35 -10.89
C SER A 414 -26.60 -5.25 -11.15
N LYS A 415 -26.98 -4.50 -10.10
CA LYS A 415 -27.94 -3.40 -10.20
C LYS A 415 -27.28 -2.05 -10.54
N ARG A 416 -25.96 -2.04 -10.66
CA ARG A 416 -25.17 -0.83 -10.98
C ARG A 416 -24.83 -0.69 -12.46
N ALA A 417 -25.50 -1.41 -13.34
CA ALA A 417 -25.27 -1.38 -14.79
C ALA A 417 -25.61 -0.03 -15.44
#